data_ebded5693d19a633574215876daae8a9
#
_entry.id   ebded5693d19a633574215876daae8a9
#
_cell.length_a   1.000
_cell.length_b   1.000
_cell.length_c   1.000
_cell.angle_alpha   90.00
_cell.angle_beta   90.00
_cell.angle_gamma   90.00
#
_symmetry.space_group_name_H-M   'P 1'
#
loop_
_entity.id
_entity.type
_entity.pdbx_description
1 polymer ?
#
loop_
_entity_poly.entity_id
_entity_poly.type
_entity_poly.pdbx_seq_one_letter_code
_entity_poly.pdbx_strand_id
1 'polypeptide(L)'
;IDQDSLGIQGLRVKNENGLQYWFKPLMNGDWAFCVLNTNKIPAQITLDWSKDFNFTDELSRRSTDFSNITYGIRNIWTGKNDGKTDKARTITVPGEDVVMYRLIR
;
A
#
# COMPACT_ATOMS: atom_id res chain seq x y z
N ILE A 1 3.34 -10.43 1.39
CA ILE A 1 4.42 -9.69 2.08
C ILE A 1 4.93 -10.52 3.23
N ASP A 2 6.22 -10.69 3.28
CA ASP A 2 6.86 -11.25 4.45
C ASP A 2 6.91 -10.18 5.53
N GLN A 3 6.03 -10.28 6.49
CA GLN A 3 5.89 -9.29 7.53
C GLN A 3 6.97 -9.40 8.60
N ASP A 4 7.62 -10.53 8.69
CA ASP A 4 8.43 -10.84 9.86
C ASP A 4 9.88 -10.46 9.72
N SER A 5 10.31 -10.07 8.55
CA SER A 5 11.70 -9.69 8.32
C SER A 5 12.16 -8.56 9.23
N LEU A 6 11.25 -7.71 9.67
CA LEU A 6 11.53 -6.59 10.58
C LEU A 6 10.87 -6.76 11.94
N GLY A 7 10.24 -7.90 12.21
CA GLY A 7 9.50 -8.12 13.44
C GLY A 7 8.25 -7.26 13.59
N ILE A 8 7.80 -6.64 12.53
CA ILE A 8 6.61 -5.79 12.53
C ILE A 8 5.64 -6.33 11.50
N GLN A 9 4.45 -6.71 11.94
CA GLN A 9 3.41 -7.16 11.03
C GLN A 9 2.78 -5.99 10.28
N GLY A 10 2.34 -6.25 9.06
CA GLY A 10 1.58 -5.29 8.30
C GLY A 10 0.23 -4.99 8.95
N LEU A 11 -0.23 -3.78 8.80
CA LEU A 11 -1.53 -3.34 9.29
C LEU A 11 -2.55 -3.38 8.16
N ARG A 12 -3.61 -4.17 8.33
CA ARG A 12 -4.73 -4.18 7.39
C ARG A 12 -5.61 -2.95 7.67
N VAL A 13 -5.55 -1.98 6.78
CA VAL A 13 -6.24 -0.70 6.98
C VAL A 13 -7.62 -0.68 6.33
N LYS A 14 -7.90 -1.60 5.42
CA LYS A 14 -9.18 -1.64 4.71
C LYS A 14 -9.44 -3.05 4.23
N ASN A 15 -10.71 -3.46 4.31
CA ASN A 15 -11.18 -4.76 3.81
C ASN A 15 -12.55 -4.53 3.20
N GLU A 16 -12.65 -4.53 1.89
CA GLU A 16 -13.84 -4.14 1.17
C GLU A 16 -14.00 -4.97 -0.10
N ASN A 17 -15.15 -5.60 -0.27
CA ASN A 17 -15.48 -6.37 -1.48
C ASN A 17 -14.44 -7.43 -1.85
N GLY A 18 -13.86 -8.09 -0.86
CA GLY A 18 -12.84 -9.10 -1.08
C GLY A 18 -11.45 -8.54 -1.36
N LEU A 19 -11.27 -7.25 -1.24
CA LEU A 19 -9.99 -6.58 -1.40
C LEU A 19 -9.47 -6.17 -0.03
N GLN A 20 -8.24 -6.53 0.27
CA GLN A 20 -7.59 -6.19 1.53
C GLN A 20 -6.41 -5.26 1.25
N TYR A 21 -6.34 -4.18 1.98
CA TYR A 21 -5.31 -3.15 1.83
C TYR A 21 -4.43 -3.17 3.07
N TRP A 22 -3.13 -3.34 2.87
CA TRP A 22 -2.16 -3.49 3.95
C TRP A 22 -1.05 -2.46 3.84
N PHE A 23 -0.63 -1.93 4.98
CA PHE A 23 0.54 -1.06 5.09
C PHE A 23 1.50 -1.63 6.12
N LYS A 24 2.79 -1.46 5.86
CA LYS A 24 3.85 -1.82 6.80
C LYS A 24 4.87 -0.70 6.83
N PRO A 25 5.19 -0.14 8.01
CA PRO A 25 6.23 0.88 8.09
C PRO A 25 7.60 0.27 7.79
N LEU A 26 8.39 0.99 7.02
CA LEU A 26 9.74 0.61 6.66
C LEU A 26 10.72 1.67 7.14
N MET A 27 12.01 1.39 7.00
CA MET A 27 13.06 2.33 7.39
C MET A 27 13.01 3.61 6.54
N ASN A 28 13.59 4.68 7.06
CA ASN A 28 13.72 5.97 6.37
C ASN A 28 12.39 6.66 6.06
N GLY A 29 11.35 6.32 6.79
CA GLY A 29 10.02 6.91 6.57
C GLY A 29 9.22 6.29 5.44
N ASP A 30 9.73 5.22 4.84
CA ASP A 30 9.04 4.52 3.76
C ASP A 30 7.91 3.64 4.28
N TRP A 31 7.04 3.21 3.38
CA TRP A 31 5.98 2.25 3.63
C TRP A 31 6.00 1.14 2.60
N ALA A 32 5.66 -0.06 3.02
CA ALA A 32 5.24 -1.10 2.10
C ALA A 32 3.72 -1.06 2.02
N PHE A 33 3.20 -1.16 0.82
CA PHE A 33 1.76 -1.15 0.56
C PHE A 33 1.40 -2.33 -0.32
N CYS A 34 0.36 -3.07 0.05
CA CYS A 34 -0.13 -4.11 -0.83
C CYS A 34 -1.64 -4.18 -0.85
N VAL A 35 -2.16 -4.68 -1.96
CA VAL A 35 -3.58 -4.98 -2.13
C VAL A 35 -3.69 -6.45 -2.49
N LEU A 36 -4.43 -7.19 -1.67
CA LEU A 36 -4.73 -8.59 -1.90
C LEU A 36 -6.15 -8.70 -2.44
N ASN A 37 -6.29 -9.32 -3.61
CA ASN A 37 -7.60 -9.61 -4.19
C ASN A 37 -7.95 -11.06 -3.91
N THR A 38 -8.93 -11.29 -3.03
CA THR A 38 -9.40 -12.63 -2.69
C THR A 38 -10.47 -13.15 -3.63
N ASN A 39 -10.92 -12.33 -4.57
CA ASN A 39 -11.91 -12.73 -5.57
C ASN A 39 -11.23 -13.48 -6.71
N LYS A 40 -12.00 -14.25 -7.46
CA LYS A 40 -11.47 -15.00 -8.60
C LYS A 40 -11.27 -14.15 -9.85
N ILE A 41 -11.91 -13.00 -9.91
CA ILE A 41 -11.84 -12.10 -11.07
C ILE A 41 -10.96 -10.89 -10.76
N PRO A 42 -10.33 -10.29 -11.77
CA PRO A 42 -9.58 -9.07 -11.56
C PRO A 42 -10.44 -7.93 -11.03
N ALA A 43 -9.84 -7.06 -10.24
CA ALA A 43 -10.51 -5.87 -9.71
C ALA A 43 -9.76 -4.62 -10.16
N GLN A 44 -10.49 -3.66 -10.67
CA GLN A 44 -9.94 -2.34 -10.98
C GLN A 44 -10.28 -1.40 -9.83
N ILE A 45 -9.26 -0.78 -9.25
CA ILE A 45 -9.41 0.09 -8.10
C ILE A 45 -8.69 1.41 -8.33
N THR A 46 -9.21 2.46 -7.70
CA THR A 46 -8.57 3.77 -7.70
C THR A 46 -8.00 4.04 -6.33
N LEU A 47 -6.70 4.35 -6.30
CA LEU A 47 -5.98 4.68 -5.08
C LEU A 47 -5.89 6.20 -4.98
N ASP A 48 -6.66 6.77 -4.07
CA ASP A 48 -6.59 8.20 -3.75
C ASP A 48 -5.94 8.31 -2.37
N TRP A 49 -4.64 8.49 -2.36
CA TRP A 49 -3.81 8.30 -1.17
C TRP A 49 -4.22 9.19 0.00
N SER A 50 -4.36 10.47 -0.23
CA SER A 50 -4.68 11.40 0.86
C SER A 50 -6.12 11.27 1.36
N LYS A 51 -7.02 10.79 0.51
CA LYS A 51 -8.42 10.61 0.85
C LYS A 51 -8.68 9.28 1.54
N ASP A 52 -8.06 8.20 1.03
CA ASP A 52 -8.43 6.85 1.41
C ASP A 52 -7.57 6.26 2.52
N PHE A 53 -6.36 6.78 2.72
CA PHE A 53 -5.39 6.16 3.63
C PHE A 53 -4.87 7.14 4.67
N ASN A 54 -5.70 7.39 5.68
CA ASN A 54 -5.33 8.22 6.84
C ASN A 54 -5.44 7.36 8.09
N PHE A 55 -4.29 6.94 8.61
CA PHE A 55 -4.27 6.10 9.79
C PHE A 55 -2.96 6.26 10.54
N THR A 56 -2.94 5.76 11.78
CA THR A 56 -1.74 5.67 12.60
C THR A 56 -1.48 4.20 12.90
N ASP A 57 -0.25 3.75 12.65
CA ASP A 57 0.19 2.43 13.07
C ASP A 57 0.60 2.50 14.53
N GLU A 58 -0.17 1.84 15.38
CA GLU A 58 0.03 1.93 16.84
C GLU A 58 1.35 1.33 17.30
N LEU A 59 1.85 0.31 16.62
CA LEU A 59 3.10 -0.34 17.00
C LEU A 59 4.31 0.56 16.76
N SER A 60 4.38 1.16 15.59
CA SER A 60 5.49 2.06 15.24
C SER A 60 5.21 3.51 15.63
N ARG A 61 3.96 3.83 15.92
CA ARG A 61 3.45 5.19 16.15
C ARG A 61 3.63 6.11 14.95
N ARG A 62 3.77 5.54 13.76
CA ARG A 62 3.85 6.29 12.53
C ARG A 62 2.47 6.50 11.95
N SER A 63 2.24 7.71 11.46
CA SER A 63 1.01 8.08 10.76
C SER A 63 1.31 8.28 9.29
N THR A 64 0.33 7.95 8.43
CA THR A 64 0.40 8.36 7.03
C THR A 64 0.09 9.84 6.93
N ASP A 65 0.73 10.51 5.98
CA ASP A 65 0.48 11.91 5.70
C ASP A 65 0.64 12.19 4.22
N PHE A 66 -0.27 11.62 3.43
CA PHE A 66 -0.20 11.77 1.97
C PHE A 66 -0.62 13.15 1.49
N SER A 67 -1.18 13.98 2.36
CA SER A 67 -1.52 15.36 2.02
C SER A 67 -0.30 16.27 2.02
N ASN A 68 0.66 16.04 2.90
CA ASN A 68 1.85 16.86 3.05
C ASN A 68 3.12 16.20 2.53
N ILE A 69 3.13 14.88 2.43
CA ILE A 69 4.29 14.11 2.00
C ILE A 69 3.94 13.38 0.72
N THR A 70 4.75 13.59 -0.31
CA THR A 70 4.63 12.85 -1.57
C THR A 70 5.65 11.72 -1.58
N TYR A 71 5.17 10.50 -1.76
CA TYR A 71 6.02 9.32 -1.85
C TYR A 71 6.16 8.91 -3.31
N GLY A 72 7.35 8.44 -3.68
CA GLY A 72 7.52 7.73 -4.94
C GLY A 72 6.96 6.32 -4.82
N ILE A 73 6.29 5.85 -5.85
CA ILE A 73 5.69 4.51 -5.88
C ILE A 73 6.60 3.59 -6.70
N ARG A 74 7.08 2.53 -6.06
CA ARG A 74 7.92 1.55 -6.73
C ARG A 74 7.23 0.19 -6.70
N ASN A 75 7.06 -0.41 -7.87
CA ASN A 75 6.54 -1.76 -7.97
C ASN A 75 7.62 -2.74 -7.49
N ILE A 76 7.31 -3.52 -6.47
CA ILE A 76 8.30 -4.44 -5.87
C ILE A 76 8.68 -5.56 -6.84
N TRP A 77 7.72 -6.03 -7.65
CA TRP A 77 7.96 -7.14 -8.58
C TRP A 77 8.86 -6.74 -9.74
N THR A 78 8.67 -5.55 -10.29
CA THR A 78 9.38 -5.10 -11.48
C THR A 78 10.55 -4.19 -11.18
N GLY A 79 10.58 -3.59 -9.99
CA GLY A 79 11.55 -2.58 -9.60
C GLY A 79 11.37 -1.24 -10.30
N LYS A 80 10.29 -1.05 -11.02
CA LYS A 80 10.03 0.18 -11.76
C LYS A 80 9.29 1.20 -10.91
N ASN A 81 9.58 2.47 -11.19
CA ASN A 81 8.84 3.58 -10.58
C ASN A 81 7.50 3.73 -11.30
N ASP A 82 6.43 3.77 -10.52
CA ASP A 82 5.06 3.81 -11.04
C ASP A 82 4.36 5.14 -10.72
N GLY A 83 5.10 6.20 -10.53
CA GLY A 83 4.53 7.51 -10.24
C GLY A 83 4.70 7.91 -8.79
N LYS A 84 3.82 8.79 -8.33
CA LYS A 84 3.88 9.39 -6.99
C LYS A 84 2.50 9.43 -6.36
N THR A 85 2.46 9.55 -5.03
CA THR A 85 1.21 9.55 -4.27
C THR A 85 0.47 10.88 -4.30
N ASP A 86 0.98 11.91 -4.96
CA ASP A 86 0.31 13.20 -5.08
C ASP A 86 -0.89 13.19 -6.03
N LYS A 87 -1.07 12.10 -6.76
CA LYS A 87 -2.19 11.93 -7.68
C LYS A 87 -2.90 10.62 -7.44
N ALA A 88 -4.21 10.62 -7.62
CA ALA A 88 -4.99 9.38 -7.62
C ALA A 88 -4.56 8.51 -8.80
N ARG A 89 -4.62 7.21 -8.61
CA ARG A 89 -4.12 6.25 -9.57
C ARG A 89 -5.07 5.06 -9.65
N THR A 90 -5.36 4.61 -10.85
CA THR A 90 -6.17 3.40 -11.07
C THR A 90 -5.25 2.24 -11.41
N ILE A 91 -5.43 1.14 -10.70
CA ILE A 91 -4.69 -0.10 -10.93
C ILE A 91 -5.64 -1.28 -11.08
N THR A 92 -5.16 -2.35 -11.71
CA THR A 92 -5.88 -3.62 -11.78
C THR A 92 -5.13 -4.64 -10.95
N VAL A 93 -5.85 -5.27 -10.02
CA VAL A 93 -5.32 -6.36 -9.20
C VAL A 93 -5.87 -7.66 -9.76
N PRO A 94 -5.02 -8.56 -10.28
CA PRO A 94 -5.50 -9.86 -10.79
C PRO A 94 -6.25 -10.63 -9.73
N GLY A 95 -7.15 -11.51 -10.18
CA GLY A 95 -7.91 -12.36 -9.27
C GLY A 95 -6.99 -13.30 -8.49
N GLU A 96 -7.29 -13.50 -7.21
CA GLU A 96 -6.53 -14.37 -6.31
C GLU A 96 -5.02 -14.04 -6.31
N ASP A 97 -4.70 -12.75 -6.36
CA ASP A 97 -3.32 -12.29 -6.45
C ASP A 97 -3.14 -11.02 -5.61
N VAL A 98 -1.91 -10.57 -5.53
CA VAL A 98 -1.52 -9.41 -4.75
C VAL A 98 -0.63 -8.49 -5.58
N VAL A 99 -0.80 -7.19 -5.40
CA VAL A 99 0.13 -6.18 -5.90
C VAL A 99 0.84 -5.56 -4.72
N MET A 100 2.13 -5.27 -4.87
CA MET A 100 2.96 -4.75 -3.80
C MET A 100 3.80 -3.58 -4.29
N TYR A 101 3.78 -2.52 -3.51
CA TYR A 101 4.55 -1.32 -3.79
C TYR A 101 5.35 -0.89 -2.59
N ARG A 102 6.51 -0.32 -2.84
CA ARG A 102 7.24 0.44 -1.83
C ARG A 102 6.96 1.92 -2.06
N LEU A 103 6.54 2.60 -1.01
CA LEU A 103 6.32 4.03 -1.02
C LEU A 103 7.57 4.67 -0.43
N ILE A 104 8.30 5.38 -1.27
CA ILE A 104 9.63 5.91 -0.94
C ILE A 104 9.50 7.41 -0.67
N ARG A 105 9.84 7.77 0.54
CA ARG A 105 9.78 9.15 1.01
C ARG A 105 10.83 10.05 0.35
#